data_3774547bf4182fcad70865d81f99623c
#
_entry.id   3774547bf4182fcad70865d81f99623c
#
_cell.length_a   1.000
_cell.length_b   1.000
_cell.length_c   1.000
_cell.angle_alpha   90.00
_cell.angle_beta   90.00
_cell.angle_gamma   90.00
#
_symmetry.space_group_name_H-M   'P 1'
#
loop_
_entity.id
_entity.type
_entity.pdbx_description
1 polymer ?
#
loop_
_entity_poly.entity_id
_entity_poly.type
_entity_poly.pdbx_seq_one_letter_code
_entity_poly.pdbx_strand_id
1 'polypeptide(L)'
;MRSPQNVLDEMEILVKNYGVGHIVIVDDNFNVSKQRLIEICEGVIQRGLSLTFLPTQLHLAPWLDFETFSLLKRAGFNKIYFGIENASQEILDNVLNKKINLDRAEEIIKSCKKAGIVPGGFLMVGVPGETKETMEDTIKFALNSGLEKVQLWSYYPITGTKMYDDCVKNGWLADGYDPTEAYDGTKSRGYVKTPDFSPEDVYNIAERGKRLLRKAGKLDQPIVR
;
A
#
# COMPACT_ATOMS: atom_id res chain seq x y z
N MET A 1 -7.37 -20.57 1.83
CA MET A 1 -7.91 -19.68 0.77
C MET A 1 -9.16 -20.31 0.17
N ARG A 2 -10.15 -19.47 -0.20
CA ARG A 2 -11.32 -19.91 -0.97
C ARG A 2 -10.89 -20.21 -2.42
N SER A 3 -11.53 -21.19 -3.06
CA SER A 3 -11.27 -21.49 -4.48
C SER A 3 -11.74 -20.34 -5.39
N PRO A 4 -11.15 -20.16 -6.57
CA PRO A 4 -11.64 -19.20 -7.56
C PRO A 4 -13.12 -19.35 -7.86
N GLN A 5 -13.57 -20.60 -8.07
CA GLN A 5 -14.98 -20.90 -8.34
C GLN A 5 -15.90 -20.38 -7.23
N ASN A 6 -15.57 -20.67 -5.97
CA ASN A 6 -16.37 -20.22 -4.81
C ASN A 6 -16.45 -18.68 -4.71
N VAL A 7 -15.36 -17.97 -5.04
CA VAL A 7 -15.34 -16.50 -5.09
C VAL A 7 -16.20 -15.97 -6.24
N LEU A 8 -16.10 -16.58 -7.41
CA LEU A 8 -16.87 -16.21 -8.59
C LEU A 8 -18.37 -16.45 -8.40
N ASP A 9 -18.76 -17.55 -7.75
CA ASP A 9 -20.16 -17.86 -7.46
C ASP A 9 -20.78 -16.79 -6.52
N GLU A 10 -20.04 -16.36 -5.50
CA GLU A 10 -20.47 -15.27 -4.63
C GLU A 10 -20.59 -13.95 -5.40
N MET A 11 -19.59 -13.59 -6.21
CA MET A 11 -19.66 -12.38 -7.04
C MET A 11 -20.88 -12.41 -7.97
N GLU A 12 -21.16 -13.55 -8.58
CA GLU A 12 -22.31 -13.72 -9.46
C GLU A 12 -23.64 -13.55 -8.73
N ILE A 13 -23.78 -14.11 -7.52
CA ILE A 13 -24.94 -13.90 -6.66
C ILE A 13 -25.11 -12.42 -6.31
N LEU A 14 -24.02 -11.74 -5.91
CA LEU A 14 -24.06 -10.31 -5.58
C LEU A 14 -24.51 -9.45 -6.76
N VAL A 15 -24.01 -9.74 -7.95
CA VAL A 15 -24.41 -9.01 -9.17
C VAL A 15 -25.86 -9.32 -9.54
N LYS A 16 -26.23 -10.60 -9.67
CA LYS A 16 -27.54 -11.00 -10.23
C LYS A 16 -28.69 -10.76 -9.26
N ASN A 17 -28.50 -11.04 -7.98
CA ASN A 17 -29.58 -11.00 -7.00
C ASN A 17 -29.67 -9.67 -6.25
N TYR A 18 -28.56 -8.93 -6.15
CA TYR A 18 -28.48 -7.69 -5.36
C TYR A 18 -28.09 -6.46 -6.19
N GLY A 19 -27.79 -6.62 -7.48
CA GLY A 19 -27.42 -5.50 -8.37
C GLY A 19 -26.09 -4.84 -8.01
N VAL A 20 -25.17 -5.56 -7.37
CA VAL A 20 -23.86 -5.01 -6.96
C VAL A 20 -23.02 -4.74 -8.19
N GLY A 21 -22.59 -3.49 -8.38
CA GLY A 21 -21.67 -3.07 -9.45
C GLY A 21 -20.24 -2.79 -8.96
N HIS A 22 -20.02 -2.68 -7.64
CA HIS A 22 -18.72 -2.37 -7.06
C HIS A 22 -18.37 -3.34 -5.92
N ILE A 23 -17.16 -3.86 -5.94
CA ILE A 23 -16.65 -4.76 -4.90
C ILE A 23 -15.37 -4.19 -4.31
N VAL A 24 -15.27 -4.20 -2.97
CA VAL A 24 -14.03 -3.97 -2.23
C VAL A 24 -13.44 -5.32 -1.87
N ILE A 25 -12.19 -5.56 -2.26
CA ILE A 25 -11.45 -6.74 -1.82
C ILE A 25 -10.69 -6.37 -0.55
N VAL A 26 -10.99 -7.06 0.55
CA VAL A 26 -10.41 -6.81 1.89
C VAL A 26 -9.41 -7.88 2.31
N ASP A 27 -8.95 -8.71 1.38
CA ASP A 27 -7.89 -9.69 1.63
C ASP A 27 -6.58 -8.98 2.00
N ASP A 28 -5.83 -9.51 2.96
CA ASP A 28 -4.48 -9.05 3.30
C ASP A 28 -3.51 -9.22 2.13
N ASN A 29 -3.72 -10.27 1.31
CA ASN A 29 -2.93 -10.55 0.12
C ASN A 29 -3.78 -11.22 -0.95
N PHE A 30 -4.46 -10.43 -1.76
CA PHE A 30 -5.31 -10.94 -2.84
C PHE A 30 -4.51 -11.66 -3.93
N ASN A 31 -3.30 -11.20 -4.23
CA ASN A 31 -2.44 -11.76 -5.28
C ASN A 31 -1.36 -12.73 -4.76
N VAL A 32 -1.63 -13.45 -3.67
CA VAL A 32 -0.70 -14.46 -3.12
C VAL A 32 -0.39 -15.58 -4.12
N SER A 33 -1.30 -15.89 -5.04
CA SER A 33 -1.14 -16.87 -6.11
C SER A 33 -1.47 -16.25 -7.46
N LYS A 34 -0.49 -16.29 -8.39
CA LYS A 34 -0.66 -15.83 -9.77
C LYS A 34 -1.82 -16.56 -10.46
N GLN A 35 -1.82 -17.89 -10.38
CA GLN A 35 -2.83 -18.73 -11.02
C GLN A 35 -4.24 -18.39 -10.51
N ARG A 36 -4.42 -18.29 -9.19
CA ARG A 36 -5.71 -17.94 -8.60
C ARG A 36 -6.20 -16.57 -9.06
N LEU A 37 -5.31 -15.58 -9.12
CA LEU A 37 -5.65 -14.22 -9.59
C LEU A 37 -6.15 -14.26 -11.04
N ILE A 38 -5.42 -14.97 -11.91
CA ILE A 38 -5.77 -15.13 -13.32
C ILE A 38 -7.14 -15.81 -13.45
N GLU A 39 -7.37 -16.93 -12.77
CA GLU A 39 -8.63 -17.67 -12.81
C GLU A 39 -9.83 -16.84 -12.36
N ILE A 40 -9.66 -16.02 -11.31
CA ILE A 40 -10.73 -15.11 -10.86
C ILE A 40 -11.01 -14.04 -11.93
N CYS A 41 -9.99 -13.39 -12.47
CA CYS A 41 -10.16 -12.34 -13.48
C CYS A 41 -10.79 -12.88 -14.76
N GLU A 42 -10.31 -14.03 -15.25
CA GLU A 42 -10.89 -14.70 -16.42
C GLU A 42 -12.32 -15.12 -16.17
N GLY A 43 -12.64 -15.65 -14.98
CA GLY A 43 -13.99 -16.03 -14.61
C GLY A 43 -14.96 -14.85 -14.55
N VAL A 44 -14.53 -13.69 -14.04
CA VAL A 44 -15.32 -12.45 -14.06
C VAL A 44 -15.67 -12.06 -15.50
N ILE A 45 -14.67 -12.12 -16.40
CA ILE A 45 -14.86 -11.78 -17.82
C ILE A 45 -15.75 -12.82 -18.53
N GLN A 46 -15.49 -14.10 -18.35
CA GLN A 46 -16.24 -15.18 -18.99
C GLN A 46 -17.72 -15.23 -18.57
N ARG A 47 -17.99 -14.93 -17.29
CA ARG A 47 -19.36 -14.86 -16.76
C ARG A 47 -20.07 -13.54 -17.10
N GLY A 48 -19.39 -12.61 -17.77
CA GLY A 48 -19.95 -11.30 -18.13
C GLY A 48 -20.35 -10.46 -16.90
N LEU A 49 -19.66 -10.62 -15.78
CA LEU A 49 -19.95 -9.86 -14.57
C LEU A 49 -19.47 -8.41 -14.73
N SER A 50 -20.43 -7.48 -14.81
CA SER A 50 -20.13 -6.03 -14.92
C SER A 50 -19.76 -5.49 -13.56
N LEU A 51 -18.49 -5.67 -13.16
CA LEU A 51 -17.95 -5.27 -11.87
C LEU A 51 -16.86 -4.22 -12.01
N THR A 52 -16.81 -3.31 -11.05
CA THR A 52 -15.67 -2.46 -10.77
C THR A 52 -15.09 -2.85 -9.42
N PHE A 53 -13.80 -3.18 -9.41
CA PHE A 53 -13.09 -3.41 -8.16
C PHE A 53 -12.57 -2.09 -7.61
N LEU A 54 -13.01 -1.75 -6.40
CA LEU A 54 -12.47 -0.62 -5.67
C LEU A 54 -11.04 -0.91 -5.24
N PRO A 55 -10.25 0.13 -4.97
CA PRO A 55 -8.82 -0.05 -4.72
C PRO A 55 -8.56 -1.11 -3.67
N THR A 56 -7.80 -2.09 -4.07
CA THR A 56 -7.30 -3.12 -3.18
C THR A 56 -5.79 -3.09 -3.15
N GLN A 57 -5.22 -3.56 -2.07
CA GLN A 57 -3.78 -3.68 -1.96
C GLN A 57 -3.31 -4.95 -2.67
N LEU A 58 -2.31 -4.81 -3.53
CA LEU A 58 -1.54 -5.93 -4.08
C LEU A 58 -0.11 -5.90 -3.55
N HIS A 59 0.45 -7.07 -3.31
CA HIS A 59 1.88 -7.20 -3.10
C HIS A 59 2.63 -7.01 -4.42
N LEU A 60 3.83 -6.41 -4.35
CA LEU A 60 4.73 -6.24 -5.48
C LEU A 60 5.37 -7.59 -5.86
N ALA A 61 4.55 -8.52 -6.30
CA ALA A 61 5.01 -9.84 -6.71
C ALA A 61 5.83 -9.76 -8.01
N PRO A 62 7.00 -10.43 -8.11
CA PRO A 62 7.90 -10.31 -9.27
C PRO A 62 7.27 -10.69 -10.62
N TRP A 63 6.19 -11.48 -10.59
CA TRP A 63 5.47 -11.93 -11.78
C TRP A 63 4.40 -10.95 -12.29
N LEU A 64 4.20 -9.81 -11.60
CA LEU A 64 3.32 -8.76 -12.10
C LEU A 64 3.96 -8.09 -13.33
N ASP A 65 3.25 -8.17 -14.45
CA ASP A 65 3.67 -7.68 -15.76
C ASP A 65 2.51 -6.98 -16.48
N PHE A 66 2.78 -6.45 -17.66
CA PHE A 66 1.79 -5.75 -18.47
C PHE A 66 0.59 -6.63 -18.83
N GLU A 67 0.81 -7.90 -19.15
CA GLU A 67 -0.24 -8.87 -19.52
C GLU A 67 -1.17 -9.11 -18.33
N THR A 68 -0.60 -9.30 -17.14
CA THR A 68 -1.37 -9.47 -15.90
C THR A 68 -2.21 -8.23 -15.60
N PHE A 69 -1.63 -7.03 -15.70
CA PHE A 69 -2.40 -5.79 -15.51
C PHE A 69 -3.46 -5.56 -16.58
N SER A 70 -3.19 -5.95 -17.82
CA SER A 70 -4.19 -5.88 -18.89
C SER A 70 -5.38 -6.79 -18.60
N LEU A 71 -5.15 -7.98 -18.05
CA LEU A 71 -6.21 -8.88 -17.60
C LEU A 71 -6.99 -8.28 -16.43
N LEU A 72 -6.29 -7.76 -15.40
CA LEU A 72 -6.92 -7.07 -14.28
C LEU A 72 -7.80 -5.89 -14.75
N LYS A 73 -7.30 -5.09 -15.69
CA LYS A 73 -8.07 -3.98 -16.28
C LYS A 73 -9.35 -4.45 -16.93
N ARG A 74 -9.28 -5.50 -17.75
CA ARG A 74 -10.45 -6.09 -18.42
C ARG A 74 -11.44 -6.68 -17.42
N ALA A 75 -10.98 -7.22 -16.30
CA ALA A 75 -11.82 -7.72 -15.22
C ALA A 75 -12.47 -6.62 -14.37
N GLY A 76 -12.10 -5.33 -14.55
CA GLY A 76 -12.72 -4.19 -13.86
C GLY A 76 -11.86 -3.50 -12.81
N PHE A 77 -10.56 -3.81 -12.72
CA PHE A 77 -9.65 -3.10 -11.82
C PHE A 77 -9.21 -1.77 -12.46
N ASN A 78 -9.58 -0.64 -11.85
CA ASN A 78 -9.26 0.69 -12.35
C ASN A 78 -8.20 1.41 -11.51
N LYS A 79 -8.01 1.02 -10.27
CA LYS A 79 -7.00 1.55 -9.35
C LYS A 79 -6.48 0.41 -8.46
N ILE A 80 -5.18 0.34 -8.28
CA ILE A 80 -4.51 -0.67 -7.46
C ILE A 80 -3.49 0.05 -6.57
N TYR A 81 -3.44 -0.32 -5.29
CA TYR A 81 -2.42 0.14 -4.36
C TYR A 81 -1.36 -0.93 -4.13
N PHE A 82 -0.12 -0.50 -4.01
CA PHE A 82 1.02 -1.32 -3.66
C PHE A 82 1.53 -0.96 -2.27
N GLY A 83 1.71 -1.96 -1.41
CA GLY A 83 2.36 -1.81 -0.11
C GLY A 83 3.88 -1.73 -0.28
N ILE A 84 4.40 -0.56 -0.64
CA ILE A 84 5.84 -0.33 -0.84
C ILE A 84 6.51 -0.08 0.50
N GLU A 85 5.86 0.69 1.35
CA GLU A 85 6.18 1.08 2.72
C GLU A 85 7.34 2.08 2.82
N ASN A 86 8.49 1.83 2.21
CA ASN A 86 9.69 2.67 2.31
C ASN A 86 10.48 2.65 1.02
N ALA A 87 11.27 3.68 0.74
CA ALA A 87 12.14 3.75 -0.42
C ALA A 87 13.64 3.55 -0.09
N SER A 88 13.96 3.07 1.10
CA SER A 88 15.28 2.56 1.44
C SER A 88 15.28 1.03 1.36
N GLN A 89 16.11 0.48 0.47
CA GLN A 89 16.24 -0.98 0.36
C GLN A 89 16.73 -1.59 1.67
N GLU A 90 17.61 -0.91 2.39
CA GLU A 90 18.11 -1.35 3.68
C GLU A 90 17.00 -1.45 4.73
N ILE A 91 16.11 -0.44 4.79
CA ILE A 91 14.94 -0.45 5.69
C ILE A 91 13.97 -1.56 5.31
N LEU A 92 13.71 -1.76 4.02
CA LEU A 92 12.84 -2.83 3.54
C LEU A 92 13.36 -4.21 3.94
N ASP A 93 14.66 -4.46 3.74
CA ASP A 93 15.27 -5.77 3.95
C ASP A 93 15.50 -6.07 5.43
N ASN A 94 16.07 -5.12 6.19
CA ASN A 94 16.61 -5.37 7.51
C ASN A 94 15.65 -4.99 8.64
N VAL A 95 14.72 -4.05 8.41
CA VAL A 95 13.81 -3.55 9.44
C VAL A 95 12.39 -4.07 9.20
N LEU A 96 11.85 -3.84 8.01
CA LEU A 96 10.49 -4.23 7.66
C LEU A 96 10.38 -5.69 7.21
N ASN A 97 11.52 -6.34 6.95
CA ASN A 97 11.59 -7.71 6.43
C ASN A 97 10.68 -7.92 5.20
N LYS A 98 10.60 -6.91 4.34
CA LYS A 98 9.85 -6.94 3.10
C LYS A 98 10.78 -7.23 1.93
N LYS A 99 10.57 -8.36 1.27
CA LYS A 99 11.35 -8.76 0.09
C LYS A 99 10.85 -8.02 -1.16
N ILE A 100 10.97 -6.69 -1.15
CA ILE A 100 10.64 -5.82 -2.27
C ILE A 100 11.95 -5.31 -2.87
N ASN A 101 12.14 -5.51 -4.16
CA ASN A 101 13.21 -4.84 -4.91
C ASN A 101 12.66 -3.54 -5.50
N LEU A 102 13.23 -2.40 -5.17
CA LEU A 102 12.73 -1.07 -5.54
C LEU A 102 12.79 -0.82 -7.05
N ASP A 103 13.84 -1.30 -7.74
CA ASP A 103 13.93 -1.17 -9.20
C ASP A 103 12.80 -1.94 -9.88
N ARG A 104 12.53 -3.15 -9.40
CA ARG A 104 11.42 -3.97 -9.89
C ARG A 104 10.07 -3.35 -9.55
N ALA A 105 9.94 -2.70 -8.40
CA ALA A 105 8.72 -1.99 -8.02
C ALA A 105 8.38 -0.88 -9.02
N GLU A 106 9.37 -0.09 -9.47
CA GLU A 106 9.15 0.93 -10.50
C GLU A 106 8.71 0.34 -11.84
N GLU A 107 9.29 -0.79 -12.27
CA GLU A 107 8.86 -1.48 -13.50
C GLU A 107 7.42 -1.97 -13.41
N ILE A 108 7.01 -2.52 -12.26
CA ILE A 108 5.65 -2.96 -11.99
C ILE A 108 4.68 -1.78 -12.03
N ILE A 109 5.04 -0.65 -11.39
CA ILE A 109 4.24 0.58 -11.40
C ILE A 109 4.05 1.10 -12.84
N LYS A 110 5.13 1.13 -13.64
CA LYS A 110 5.08 1.53 -15.06
C LYS A 110 4.19 0.60 -15.88
N SER A 111 4.26 -0.72 -15.65
CA SER A 111 3.43 -1.72 -16.33
C SER A 111 1.94 -1.58 -15.97
N CYS A 112 1.63 -1.34 -14.68
CA CYS A 112 0.29 -1.07 -14.18
C CYS A 112 -0.31 0.16 -14.90
N LYS A 113 0.43 1.26 -14.91
CA LYS A 113 0.02 2.50 -15.59
C LYS A 113 -0.19 2.29 -17.09
N LYS A 114 0.73 1.59 -17.77
CA LYS A 114 0.63 1.28 -19.20
C LYS A 114 -0.64 0.49 -19.54
N ALA A 115 -1.09 -0.38 -18.64
CA ALA A 115 -2.33 -1.12 -18.79
C ALA A 115 -3.61 -0.29 -18.51
N GLY A 116 -3.47 1.01 -18.21
CA GLY A 116 -4.60 1.92 -17.95
C GLY A 116 -5.22 1.76 -16.55
N ILE A 117 -4.45 1.23 -15.61
CA ILE A 117 -4.80 1.15 -14.19
C ILE A 117 -4.04 2.23 -13.44
N VAL A 118 -4.73 2.98 -12.57
CA VAL A 118 -4.12 4.00 -11.72
C VAL A 118 -3.28 3.33 -10.63
N PRO A 119 -1.92 3.47 -10.64
CA PRO A 119 -1.09 2.90 -9.58
C PRO A 119 -1.08 3.80 -8.36
N GLY A 120 -1.46 3.25 -7.22
CA GLY A 120 -1.34 3.88 -5.91
C GLY A 120 -0.23 3.22 -5.08
N GLY A 121 0.26 3.92 -4.06
CA GLY A 121 1.26 3.39 -3.13
C GLY A 121 0.98 3.77 -1.69
N PHE A 122 1.23 2.81 -0.79
CA PHE A 122 1.33 3.06 0.64
C PHE A 122 2.81 3.25 0.98
N LEU A 123 3.12 4.37 1.59
CA LEU A 123 4.46 4.73 2.04
C LEU A 123 4.41 5.28 3.45
N MET A 124 5.45 5.02 4.23
CA MET A 124 5.57 5.55 5.58
C MET A 124 6.96 6.10 5.84
N VAL A 125 7.04 7.03 6.79
CA VAL A 125 8.27 7.63 7.30
C VAL A 125 8.30 7.57 8.82
N GLY A 126 9.48 7.65 9.41
CA GLY A 126 9.69 7.57 10.85
C GLY A 126 9.79 6.13 11.37
N VAL A 127 10.18 5.19 10.50
CA VAL A 127 10.47 3.80 10.87
C VAL A 127 11.79 3.76 11.64
N PRO A 128 11.90 3.01 12.76
CA PRO A 128 13.18 2.80 13.42
C PRO A 128 14.26 2.32 12.45
N GLY A 129 15.45 2.95 12.51
CA GLY A 129 16.54 2.68 11.56
C GLY A 129 16.60 3.61 10.35
N GLU A 130 15.56 4.43 10.13
CA GLU A 130 15.67 5.52 9.15
C GLU A 130 16.57 6.65 9.65
N THR A 131 17.05 7.44 8.70
CA THR A 131 17.59 8.78 8.92
C THR A 131 16.65 9.81 8.27
N LYS A 132 16.92 11.10 8.48
CA LYS A 132 16.17 12.16 7.81
C LYS A 132 16.31 12.06 6.28
N GLU A 133 17.49 11.67 5.80
CA GLU A 133 17.79 11.47 4.39
C GLU A 133 16.95 10.34 3.78
N THR A 134 16.84 9.20 4.45
CA THR A 134 16.05 8.06 3.93
C THR A 134 14.55 8.37 3.91
N MET A 135 14.04 9.11 4.90
CA MET A 135 12.66 9.62 4.87
C MET A 135 12.43 10.57 3.69
N GLU A 136 13.40 11.46 3.40
CA GLU A 136 13.35 12.33 2.23
C GLU A 136 13.39 11.57 0.91
N ASP A 137 14.16 10.50 0.84
CA ASP A 137 14.21 9.65 -0.34
C ASP A 137 12.88 8.92 -0.57
N THR A 138 12.18 8.55 0.50
CA THR A 138 10.81 8.04 0.41
C THR A 138 9.85 9.07 -0.20
N ILE A 139 9.97 10.36 0.16
CA ILE A 139 9.17 11.42 -0.47
C ILE A 139 9.54 11.61 -1.95
N LYS A 140 10.83 11.59 -2.30
CA LYS A 140 11.30 11.68 -3.70
C LYS A 140 10.78 10.50 -4.53
N PHE A 141 10.86 9.29 -3.99
CA PHE A 141 10.32 8.10 -4.64
C PHE A 141 8.81 8.25 -4.89
N ALA A 142 8.04 8.68 -3.91
CA ALA A 142 6.60 8.91 -4.06
C ALA A 142 6.28 9.88 -5.21
N LEU A 143 7.12 10.89 -5.42
CA LEU A 143 6.95 11.87 -6.49
C LEU A 143 7.35 11.36 -7.87
N ASN A 144 8.40 10.52 -7.97
CA ASN A 144 9.10 10.22 -9.21
C ASN A 144 8.90 8.79 -9.75
N SER A 145 8.50 7.82 -8.93
CA SER A 145 8.37 6.40 -9.30
C SER A 145 7.27 6.06 -10.31
N GLY A 146 6.45 7.04 -10.70
CA GLY A 146 5.31 6.80 -11.59
C GLY A 146 3.99 6.54 -10.85
N LEU A 147 3.97 6.48 -9.52
CA LEU A 147 2.75 6.45 -8.74
C LEU A 147 1.87 7.67 -9.04
N GLU A 148 0.57 7.47 -9.18
CA GLU A 148 -0.41 8.52 -9.41
C GLU A 148 -1.19 8.88 -8.15
N LYS A 149 -1.28 7.94 -7.21
CA LYS A 149 -1.91 8.13 -5.90
C LYS A 149 -0.99 7.63 -4.80
N VAL A 150 -0.86 8.40 -3.74
CA VAL A 150 0.04 8.08 -2.62
C VAL A 150 -0.69 8.34 -1.32
N GLN A 151 -0.67 7.36 -0.44
CA GLN A 151 -0.98 7.55 0.97
C GLN A 151 0.35 7.53 1.73
N LEU A 152 0.67 8.66 2.34
CA LEU A 152 1.88 8.85 3.13
C LEU A 152 1.55 8.88 4.61
N TRP A 153 2.14 7.95 5.37
CA TRP A 153 1.86 7.74 6.77
C TRP A 153 3.10 8.04 7.63
N SER A 154 2.88 8.41 8.89
CA SER A 154 3.92 8.29 9.90
C SER A 154 3.87 6.89 10.49
N TYR A 155 5.03 6.25 10.67
CA TYR A 155 5.09 4.94 11.31
C TYR A 155 4.47 4.99 12.71
N TYR A 156 3.62 4.01 12.99
CA TYR A 156 3.00 3.82 14.30
C TYR A 156 3.38 2.45 14.86
N PRO A 157 4.02 2.38 16.04
CA PRO A 157 4.38 1.12 16.69
C PRO A 157 3.12 0.38 17.16
N ILE A 158 2.79 -0.75 16.58
CA ILE A 158 1.61 -1.54 16.93
C ILE A 158 1.98 -2.53 18.03
N THR A 159 1.28 -2.50 19.15
CA THR A 159 1.45 -3.43 20.28
C THR A 159 1.38 -4.89 19.83
N GLY A 160 2.31 -5.71 20.31
CA GLY A 160 2.41 -7.13 19.94
C GLY A 160 3.23 -7.39 18.68
N THR A 161 3.78 -6.37 18.04
CA THR A 161 4.74 -6.52 16.94
C THR A 161 6.18 -6.45 17.46
N LYS A 162 7.10 -7.17 16.79
CA LYS A 162 8.53 -7.10 17.13
C LYS A 162 9.06 -5.66 17.12
N MET A 163 8.64 -4.84 16.17
CA MET A 163 9.08 -3.44 16.08
C MET A 163 8.58 -2.60 17.26
N TYR A 164 7.40 -2.89 17.80
CA TYR A 164 6.93 -2.26 19.03
C TYR A 164 7.83 -2.66 20.22
N ASP A 165 8.12 -3.96 20.35
CA ASP A 165 8.98 -4.46 21.43
C ASP A 165 10.39 -3.87 21.34
N ASP A 166 10.94 -3.72 20.14
CA ASP A 166 12.21 -3.06 19.90
C ASP A 166 12.15 -1.56 20.30
N CYS A 167 11.07 -0.85 20.01
CA CYS A 167 10.87 0.53 20.43
C CYS A 167 10.80 0.66 21.95
N VAL A 168 10.08 -0.23 22.63
CA VAL A 168 10.02 -0.26 24.12
C VAL A 168 11.39 -0.52 24.70
N LYS A 169 12.08 -1.57 24.23
CA LYS A 169 13.38 -1.98 24.72
C LYS A 169 14.44 -0.87 24.63
N ASN A 170 14.42 -0.10 23.54
CA ASN A 170 15.39 0.96 23.28
C ASN A 170 14.94 2.35 23.79
N GLY A 171 13.76 2.47 24.39
CA GLY A 171 13.21 3.74 24.82
C GLY A 171 12.89 4.70 23.67
N TRP A 172 12.54 4.16 22.53
CA TRP A 172 12.26 4.92 21.31
C TRP A 172 10.82 5.37 21.14
N LEU A 173 9.91 4.97 22.00
CA LEU A 173 8.55 5.52 21.96
C LEU A 173 8.59 7.02 22.29
N ALA A 174 7.85 7.82 21.51
CA ALA A 174 7.72 9.24 21.73
C ALA A 174 7.00 9.53 23.06
N ASP A 175 7.30 10.68 23.67
CA ASP A 175 6.63 11.10 24.89
C ASP A 175 5.12 11.28 24.62
N GLY A 176 4.29 10.70 25.50
CA GLY A 176 2.85 10.67 25.33
C GLY A 176 2.35 9.70 24.24
N TYR A 177 3.14 8.73 23.85
CA TYR A 177 2.65 7.59 23.06
C TYR A 177 1.65 6.81 23.91
N ASP A 178 0.47 6.57 23.35
CA ASP A 178 -0.59 5.77 23.98
C ASP A 178 -0.96 4.58 23.06
N PRO A 179 -0.66 3.34 23.45
CA PRO A 179 -0.96 2.16 22.66
C PRO A 179 -2.48 1.90 22.49
N THR A 180 -3.31 2.58 23.28
CA THR A 180 -4.78 2.46 23.20
C THR A 180 -5.40 3.53 22.30
N GLU A 181 -4.62 4.54 21.89
CA GLU A 181 -5.08 5.57 20.95
C GLU A 181 -5.31 4.91 19.58
N ALA A 182 -6.50 5.12 19.03
CA ALA A 182 -6.79 4.65 17.68
C ALA A 182 -5.83 5.33 16.69
N TYR A 183 -5.16 4.54 15.87
CA TYR A 183 -4.27 5.05 14.84
C TYR A 183 -5.05 5.94 13.85
N ASP A 184 -4.72 7.20 13.83
CA ASP A 184 -5.26 8.16 12.86
C ASP A 184 -4.17 8.54 11.85
N GLY A 185 -4.11 7.78 10.76
CA GLY A 185 -3.13 8.00 9.71
C GLY A 185 -3.27 9.31 8.95
N THR A 186 -4.31 10.10 9.20
CA THR A 186 -4.42 11.45 8.63
C THR A 186 -3.47 12.42 9.32
N LYS A 187 -3.09 12.13 10.57
CA LYS A 187 -2.14 12.93 11.36
C LYS A 187 -0.71 12.58 10.97
N SER A 188 0.14 13.59 10.85
CA SER A 188 1.58 13.43 10.61
C SER A 188 2.38 13.36 11.91
N ARG A 189 1.78 12.88 13.00
CA ARG A 189 2.46 12.81 14.30
C ARG A 189 3.63 11.83 14.24
N GLY A 190 4.78 12.21 14.80
CA GLY A 190 5.88 11.28 15.07
C GLY A 190 5.61 10.48 16.35
N TYR A 191 5.65 9.17 16.25
CA TYR A 191 5.39 8.26 17.38
C TYR A 191 6.68 7.62 17.91
N VAL A 192 7.79 7.83 17.22
CA VAL A 192 9.10 7.24 17.51
C VAL A 192 10.16 8.34 17.57
N LYS A 193 11.10 8.19 18.50
CA LYS A 193 12.35 8.95 18.60
C LYS A 193 13.52 7.97 18.58
N THR A 194 14.56 8.29 17.84
CA THR A 194 15.80 7.51 17.76
C THR A 194 16.98 8.46 17.90
N PRO A 195 18.24 7.96 17.94
CA PRO A 195 19.41 8.84 17.84
C PRO A 195 19.45 9.67 16.53
N ASP A 196 18.79 9.20 15.45
CA ASP A 196 18.90 9.77 14.11
C ASP A 196 17.77 10.79 13.80
N PHE A 197 16.64 10.70 14.52
CA PHE A 197 15.51 11.63 14.31
C PHE A 197 14.62 11.77 15.56
N SER A 198 13.95 12.91 15.65
CA SER A 198 12.92 13.23 16.65
C SER A 198 11.51 13.06 16.09
N PRO A 199 10.47 12.99 16.93
CA PRO A 199 9.07 13.04 16.51
C PRO A 199 8.73 14.29 15.70
N GLU A 200 9.37 15.42 15.99
CA GLU A 200 9.20 16.68 15.26
C GLU A 200 9.81 16.59 13.84
N ASP A 201 10.95 15.93 13.67
CA ASP A 201 11.53 15.68 12.35
C ASP A 201 10.57 14.87 11.48
N VAL A 202 10.00 13.78 12.03
CA VAL A 202 8.99 12.96 11.33
C VAL A 202 7.79 13.80 10.91
N TYR A 203 7.25 14.61 11.84
CA TYR A 203 6.12 15.51 11.57
C TYR A 203 6.43 16.46 10.41
N ASN A 204 7.58 17.15 10.49
CA ASN A 204 7.96 18.15 9.51
C ASN A 204 8.18 17.55 8.12
N ILE A 205 8.83 16.38 8.04
CA ILE A 205 9.08 15.66 6.79
C ILE A 205 7.76 15.15 6.20
N ALA A 206 6.90 14.51 7.01
CA ALA A 206 5.62 13.99 6.55
C ALA A 206 4.70 15.10 6.04
N GLU A 207 4.56 16.23 6.79
CA GLU A 207 3.73 17.36 6.36
C GLU A 207 4.26 18.02 5.09
N ARG A 208 5.59 18.18 4.99
CA ARG A 208 6.21 18.67 3.77
C ARG A 208 5.96 17.71 2.59
N GLY A 209 6.13 16.40 2.80
CA GLY A 209 5.85 15.37 1.81
C GLY A 209 4.39 15.40 1.35
N LYS A 210 3.44 15.42 2.28
CA LYS A 210 2.00 15.53 1.96
C LYS A 210 1.69 16.80 1.16
N ARG A 211 2.31 17.94 1.50
CA ARG A 211 2.15 19.20 0.76
C ARG A 211 2.69 19.10 -0.68
N LEU A 212 3.85 18.47 -0.88
CA LEU A 212 4.43 18.24 -2.21
C LEU A 212 3.56 17.31 -3.05
N LEU A 213 3.12 16.20 -2.47
CA LEU A 213 2.21 15.24 -3.12
C LEU A 213 0.87 15.88 -3.48
N ARG A 214 0.32 16.75 -2.62
CA ARG A 214 -0.90 17.51 -2.91
C ARG A 214 -0.71 18.46 -4.09
N LYS A 215 0.41 19.20 -4.14
CA LYS A 215 0.75 20.07 -5.28
C LYS A 215 0.90 19.29 -6.59
N ALA A 216 1.41 18.06 -6.52
CA ALA A 216 1.55 17.17 -7.67
C ALA A 216 0.24 16.42 -8.04
N GLY A 217 -0.86 16.63 -7.33
CA GLY A 217 -2.13 15.91 -7.54
C GLY A 217 -2.09 14.42 -7.16
N LYS A 218 -1.08 14.02 -6.40
CA LYS A 218 -0.82 12.62 -6.07
C LYS A 218 -1.28 12.21 -4.66
N LEU A 219 -1.43 13.16 -3.73
CA LEU A 219 -1.87 12.83 -2.39
C LEU A 219 -3.28 12.25 -2.43
N ASP A 220 -3.43 11.03 -1.94
CA ASP A 220 -4.74 10.39 -1.79
C ASP A 220 -5.14 10.33 -0.32
N GLN A 221 -6.42 10.42 -0.06
CA GLN A 221 -6.96 10.31 1.29
C GLN A 221 -7.18 8.85 1.65
N PRO A 222 -7.01 8.46 2.92
CA PRO A 222 -7.40 7.12 3.38
C PRO A 222 -8.84 6.84 2.98
N ILE A 223 -9.10 5.64 2.47
CA ILE A 223 -10.46 5.16 2.35
C ILE A 223 -10.94 4.95 3.78
N VAL A 224 -11.73 5.90 4.29
CA VAL A 224 -12.38 5.75 5.60
C VAL A 224 -13.35 4.59 5.46
N ARG A 225 -13.07 3.50 6.21
CA ARG A 225 -13.95 2.34 6.32
C ARG A 225 -14.95 2.54 7.44
#